data_d066e8530989bbd7202449a3fa90f3c5
#
_entry.id   d066e8530989bbd7202449a3fa90f3c5
#
_cell.length_a   1.000
_cell.length_b   1.000
_cell.length_c   1.000
_cell.angle_alpha   90.00
_cell.angle_beta   90.00
_cell.angle_gamma   90.00
#
_symmetry.space_group_name_H-M   'P 1'
#
loop_
_entity.id
_entity.type
_entity.pdbx_description
1 polymer ?
#
loop_
_entity_poly.entity_id
_entity_poly.type
_entity_poly.pdbx_seq_one_letter_code
_entity_poly.pdbx_strand_id
1 'polypeptide(L)'
;MKGDLTMSEALKIIQDPTLTYRQELVSLARLGESTDTSLRYSDEYYAAKKEGALCDLNEGVMPFRPRYICPDYDLLFSKGCEFLQLDPPADLLEAVNVLEIFYCHVPSITTYPVYLGDLDKLLEPFVIRENRDYAKKVLRLFLRNIDRVQTDSFVHADIGPEDSVTARILLELTEEMQLAVPNLTLKYDPEKTSDDFAMACLKCMLKTAKPSFANHRMFVREWGERYAIASCYNGLSIGGGGYTLPRMRLYECSLHAKDPEDFIENVLPAFVDLQLEYMDKRIRFIVEESSFFKTNFLVTEGFVKQDKFIGMFGIVGLAECCNHLLGITDARHGFGINAEATNLGKKIMDAIDRQVSAHVAPYCDAYDHHYRLHAQVGIDTDGMDDSPGTRIPIGVEPAMLDQLETNEIFHPYFPTGTGDIFKFEETYLKTPEAILPIIKASLARGLRYFSGYLENNDVVRVTGYLVKKSEIEKLRSKKQSLNQVTLFGMGAQDGGHALDRRVQHHEESTHQ
;
A
#
# COMPACT_ATOMS: atom_id res chain seq x y z
N MET A 1 10.89 14.98 -33.18
CA MET A 1 10.80 15.73 -31.92
C MET A 1 10.66 14.87 -30.66
N LYS A 2 10.36 13.54 -30.72
CA LYS A 2 10.33 12.66 -29.51
C LYS A 2 11.73 12.32 -28.95
N GLY A 3 12.80 12.40 -29.74
CA GLY A 3 14.15 12.06 -29.28
C GLY A 3 14.80 13.09 -28.36
N ASP A 4 14.46 14.38 -28.51
CA ASP A 4 15.09 15.44 -27.73
C ASP A 4 14.55 15.55 -26.29
N LEU A 5 13.28 15.19 -26.08
CA LEU A 5 12.67 15.16 -24.74
C LEU A 5 13.25 14.04 -23.86
N THR A 6 13.45 12.86 -24.43
CA THR A 6 13.99 11.68 -23.72
C THR A 6 15.46 11.87 -23.32
N MET A 7 16.26 12.51 -24.16
CA MET A 7 17.64 12.89 -23.83
C MET A 7 17.70 13.92 -22.71
N SER A 8 16.79 14.88 -22.70
CA SER A 8 16.71 15.89 -21.63
C SER A 8 16.30 15.26 -20.28
N GLU A 9 15.39 14.29 -20.26
CA GLU A 9 14.95 13.61 -19.04
C GLU A 9 16.05 12.68 -18.49
N ALA A 10 16.72 11.92 -19.34
CA ALA A 10 17.87 11.12 -18.95
C ALA A 10 18.99 11.96 -18.33
N LEU A 11 19.26 13.13 -18.92
CA LEU A 11 20.29 14.04 -18.41
C LEU A 11 19.90 14.61 -17.02
N LYS A 12 18.63 14.90 -16.76
CA LYS A 12 18.15 15.30 -15.43
C LYS A 12 18.40 14.24 -14.38
N ILE A 13 18.13 12.96 -14.73
CA ILE A 13 18.40 11.82 -13.82
C ILE A 13 19.90 11.72 -13.51
N ILE A 14 20.76 11.76 -14.55
CA ILE A 14 22.21 11.64 -14.42
C ILE A 14 22.81 12.80 -13.59
N GLN A 15 22.21 13.97 -13.67
CA GLN A 15 22.65 15.17 -12.96
C GLN A 15 22.06 15.36 -11.56
N ASP A 16 21.14 14.48 -11.14
CA ASP A 16 20.50 14.57 -9.83
C ASP A 16 21.48 14.16 -8.70
N PRO A 17 21.96 15.10 -7.87
CA PRO A 17 22.92 14.78 -6.81
C PRO A 17 22.32 14.01 -5.63
N THR A 18 21.00 13.85 -5.60
CA THR A 18 20.28 13.16 -4.51
C THR A 18 20.20 11.65 -4.73
N LEU A 19 20.38 11.19 -5.97
CA LEU A 19 20.31 9.78 -6.33
C LEU A 19 21.61 9.04 -5.98
N THR A 20 21.47 7.86 -5.40
CA THR A 20 22.56 6.88 -5.36
C THR A 20 22.72 6.24 -6.75
N TYR A 21 23.86 5.64 -7.05
CA TYR A 21 24.11 4.95 -8.33
C TYR A 21 23.02 3.94 -8.70
N ARG A 22 22.54 3.16 -7.72
CA ARG A 22 21.46 2.19 -7.97
C ARG A 22 20.13 2.86 -8.30
N GLN A 23 19.81 3.96 -7.62
CA GLN A 23 18.60 4.75 -7.89
C GLN A 23 18.66 5.38 -9.29
N GLU A 24 19.82 5.91 -9.67
CA GLU A 24 20.05 6.42 -11.02
C GLU A 24 19.80 5.35 -12.09
N LEU A 25 20.36 4.14 -11.93
CA LEU A 25 20.14 3.03 -12.86
C LEU A 25 18.66 2.63 -12.95
N VAL A 26 17.97 2.54 -11.83
CA VAL A 26 16.53 2.20 -11.81
C VAL A 26 15.69 3.29 -12.46
N SER A 27 16.01 4.55 -12.23
CA SER A 27 15.31 5.69 -12.84
C SER A 27 15.52 5.74 -14.36
N LEU A 28 16.73 5.47 -14.84
CA LEU A 28 17.03 5.37 -16.26
C LEU A 28 16.33 4.18 -16.93
N ALA A 29 16.28 3.02 -16.24
CA ALA A 29 15.57 1.84 -16.74
C ALA A 29 14.07 2.13 -16.89
N ARG A 30 13.45 2.80 -15.92
CA ARG A 30 12.04 3.22 -16.00
C ARG A 30 11.77 4.22 -17.12
N LEU A 31 12.66 5.18 -17.32
CA LEU A 31 12.57 6.09 -18.44
C LEU A 31 12.59 5.31 -19.76
N GLY A 32 13.46 4.29 -19.87
CA GLY A 32 13.49 3.39 -21.01
C GLY A 32 12.18 2.62 -21.19
N GLU A 33 11.64 2.04 -20.12
CA GLU A 33 10.36 1.32 -20.14
C GLU A 33 9.18 2.22 -20.55
N SER A 34 9.22 3.52 -20.27
CA SER A 34 8.16 4.46 -20.60
C SER A 34 8.16 4.96 -22.05
N THR A 35 9.14 4.59 -22.86
CA THR A 35 9.30 5.12 -24.23
C THR A 35 8.45 4.42 -25.28
N ASP A 36 8.05 3.18 -25.07
CA ASP A 36 7.20 2.43 -26.00
C ASP A 36 5.72 2.54 -25.62
N THR A 37 4.86 2.67 -26.62
CA THR A 37 3.41 2.88 -26.46
C THR A 37 2.62 2.06 -27.47
N SER A 38 2.73 0.73 -27.40
CA SER A 38 1.94 -0.16 -28.27
C SER A 38 0.44 -0.14 -27.89
N LEU A 39 0.10 0.11 -26.62
CA LEU A 39 -1.27 0.23 -26.18
C LEU A 39 -1.96 1.51 -26.71
N ARG A 40 -3.20 1.35 -27.15
CA ARG A 40 -4.05 2.45 -27.62
C ARG A 40 -5.36 2.43 -26.87
N TYR A 41 -5.78 3.60 -26.42
CA TYR A 41 -7.03 3.83 -25.70
C TYR A 41 -7.96 4.72 -26.51
N SER A 42 -9.19 4.93 -26.06
CA SER A 42 -10.13 5.87 -26.66
C SER A 42 -9.62 7.32 -26.56
N ASP A 43 -10.11 8.20 -27.42
CA ASP A 43 -9.79 9.62 -27.36
C ASP A 43 -10.33 10.24 -26.05
N GLU A 44 -11.46 9.75 -25.58
CA GLU A 44 -12.09 10.13 -24.32
C GLU A 44 -11.19 9.78 -23.13
N TYR A 45 -10.54 8.58 -23.13
CA TYR A 45 -9.56 8.24 -22.11
C TYR A 45 -8.37 9.19 -22.10
N TYR A 46 -7.82 9.52 -23.28
CA TYR A 46 -6.71 10.45 -23.36
C TYR A 46 -7.09 11.89 -22.91
N ALA A 47 -8.34 12.31 -23.17
CA ALA A 47 -8.86 13.58 -22.65
C ALA A 47 -8.94 13.55 -21.12
N ALA A 48 -9.57 12.55 -20.54
CA ALA A 48 -9.69 12.36 -19.09
C ALA A 48 -8.32 12.27 -18.38
N LYS A 49 -7.34 11.58 -19.01
CA LYS A 49 -5.97 11.53 -18.50
C LYS A 49 -5.28 12.89 -18.54
N LYS A 50 -5.47 13.66 -19.61
CA LYS A 50 -4.89 15.00 -19.77
C LYS A 50 -5.46 16.00 -18.76
N GLU A 51 -6.74 15.89 -18.44
CA GLU A 51 -7.43 16.70 -17.43
C GLU A 51 -7.06 16.27 -16.00
N GLY A 52 -6.46 15.08 -15.84
CA GLY A 52 -6.08 14.51 -14.54
C GLY A 52 -7.20 13.76 -13.83
N ALA A 53 -8.35 13.53 -14.48
CA ALA A 53 -9.43 12.73 -13.91
C ALA A 53 -9.06 11.25 -13.79
N LEU A 54 -8.25 10.74 -14.71
CA LEU A 54 -7.67 9.39 -14.67
C LEU A 54 -6.16 9.43 -14.65
N CYS A 55 -5.54 8.59 -13.84
CA CYS A 55 -4.07 8.48 -13.75
C CYS A 55 -3.62 7.06 -13.42
N ASP A 56 -2.38 6.77 -13.74
CA ASP A 56 -1.73 5.48 -13.53
C ASP A 56 -0.48 5.65 -12.67
N LEU A 57 -0.64 5.61 -11.36
CA LEU A 57 0.43 5.83 -10.39
C LEU A 57 1.70 5.01 -10.68
N ASN A 58 2.71 5.61 -11.29
CA ASN A 58 4.04 5.03 -11.55
C ASN A 58 4.04 3.64 -12.20
N GLU A 59 3.01 3.30 -12.97
CA GLU A 59 2.97 2.02 -13.69
C GLU A 59 3.74 2.07 -15.00
N GLY A 60 4.12 3.28 -15.43
CA GLY A 60 4.72 3.50 -16.73
C GLY A 60 3.71 3.38 -17.86
N VAL A 61 4.18 3.51 -19.10
CA VAL A 61 3.33 3.44 -20.29
C VAL A 61 3.09 1.98 -20.69
N MET A 62 4.10 1.12 -20.51
CA MET A 62 4.03 -0.27 -20.90
C MET A 62 3.99 -1.22 -19.71
N PRO A 63 2.99 -2.09 -19.64
CA PRO A 63 2.85 -3.07 -18.57
C PRO A 63 3.64 -4.35 -18.88
N PHE A 64 4.94 -4.34 -18.64
CA PHE A 64 5.77 -5.52 -18.90
C PHE A 64 5.56 -6.66 -17.91
N ARG A 65 5.02 -6.38 -16.74
CA ARG A 65 4.77 -7.31 -15.64
C ARG A 65 3.63 -6.84 -14.76
N PRO A 66 3.06 -7.73 -13.91
CA PRO A 66 2.10 -7.30 -12.89
C PRO A 66 2.69 -6.26 -11.94
N ARG A 67 1.83 -5.38 -11.44
CA ARG A 67 2.20 -4.33 -10.50
C ARG A 67 2.67 -4.88 -9.15
N TYR A 68 1.91 -5.82 -8.60
CA TYR A 68 2.18 -6.46 -7.31
C TYR A 68 2.31 -7.97 -7.50
N ILE A 69 3.34 -8.54 -6.87
CA ILE A 69 3.62 -9.96 -6.94
C ILE A 69 3.82 -10.45 -5.52
N CYS A 70 3.01 -11.44 -5.10
CA CYS A 70 3.04 -12.03 -3.75
C CYS A 70 3.38 -13.53 -3.87
N PRO A 71 4.67 -13.90 -3.95
CA PRO A 71 5.07 -15.29 -4.09
C PRO A 71 4.65 -16.16 -2.92
N ASP A 72 4.51 -17.44 -3.17
CA ASP A 72 4.30 -18.47 -2.14
C ASP A 72 5.65 -18.86 -1.51
N TYR A 73 6.00 -18.21 -0.39
CA TYR A 73 7.25 -18.51 0.33
C TYR A 73 7.22 -19.83 1.11
N ASP A 74 6.02 -20.34 1.47
CA ASP A 74 5.91 -21.68 2.05
C ASP A 74 6.33 -22.74 1.01
N LEU A 75 5.94 -22.53 -0.25
CA LEU A 75 6.38 -23.37 -1.35
C LEU A 75 7.89 -23.32 -1.56
N LEU A 76 8.49 -22.12 -1.47
CA LEU A 76 9.95 -21.95 -1.52
C LEU A 76 10.66 -22.74 -0.42
N PHE A 77 10.18 -22.65 0.82
CA PHE A 77 10.79 -23.36 1.95
C PHE A 77 10.58 -24.88 1.88
N SER A 78 9.52 -25.36 1.23
CA SER A 78 9.24 -26.79 1.12
C SER A 78 9.97 -27.48 -0.02
N LYS A 79 10.23 -26.81 -1.15
CA LYS A 79 10.82 -27.44 -2.33
C LYS A 79 12.12 -26.79 -2.83
N GLY A 80 12.49 -25.60 -2.31
CA GLY A 80 13.57 -24.81 -2.88
C GLY A 80 13.17 -24.08 -4.18
N CYS A 81 14.16 -23.66 -4.95
CA CYS A 81 14.01 -22.99 -6.24
C CYS A 81 15.09 -23.50 -7.22
N GLU A 82 14.67 -24.20 -8.28
CA GLU A 82 15.60 -24.79 -9.25
C GLU A 82 16.34 -23.71 -10.05
N PHE A 83 15.63 -22.67 -10.49
CA PHE A 83 16.21 -21.57 -11.25
C PHE A 83 17.32 -20.85 -10.50
N LEU A 84 17.14 -20.63 -9.19
CA LEU A 84 18.14 -19.98 -8.34
C LEU A 84 19.10 -20.95 -7.66
N GLN A 85 18.97 -22.25 -7.92
CA GLN A 85 19.77 -23.31 -7.30
C GLN A 85 19.73 -23.24 -5.75
N LEU A 86 18.54 -23.04 -5.20
CA LEU A 86 18.31 -22.97 -3.76
C LEU A 86 17.62 -24.25 -3.28
N ASP A 87 18.22 -24.93 -2.33
CA ASP A 87 17.60 -26.03 -1.62
C ASP A 87 16.63 -25.54 -0.52
N PRO A 88 15.68 -26.37 -0.08
CA PRO A 88 14.89 -26.09 1.11
C PRO A 88 15.81 -25.84 2.32
N PRO A 89 15.58 -24.76 3.12
CA PRO A 89 16.48 -24.44 4.21
C PRO A 89 16.36 -25.47 5.37
N ALA A 90 17.51 -25.86 5.94
CA ALA A 90 17.59 -26.79 7.06
C ALA A 90 17.66 -26.07 8.43
N ASP A 91 18.21 -24.85 8.48
CA ASP A 91 18.38 -24.05 9.69
C ASP A 91 18.02 -22.58 9.48
N LEU A 92 18.08 -21.78 10.55
CA LEU A 92 17.72 -20.35 10.51
C LEU A 92 18.63 -19.52 9.58
N LEU A 93 19.91 -19.85 9.52
CA LEU A 93 20.85 -19.10 8.68
C LEU A 93 20.57 -19.36 7.20
N GLU A 94 20.31 -20.60 6.84
CA GLU A 94 19.91 -20.97 5.49
C GLU A 94 18.54 -20.36 5.13
N ALA A 95 17.59 -20.36 6.07
CA ALA A 95 16.26 -19.78 5.84
C ALA A 95 16.32 -18.30 5.50
N VAL A 96 17.08 -17.50 6.25
CA VAL A 96 17.22 -16.08 5.95
C VAL A 96 18.01 -15.84 4.66
N ASN A 97 19.04 -16.65 4.38
CA ASN A 97 19.83 -16.53 3.15
C ASN A 97 19.01 -16.86 1.89
N VAL A 98 18.20 -17.93 1.93
CA VAL A 98 17.27 -18.29 0.84
C VAL A 98 16.29 -17.14 0.57
N LEU A 99 15.71 -16.53 1.60
CA LEU A 99 14.82 -15.38 1.45
C LEU A 99 15.55 -14.16 0.85
N GLU A 100 16.72 -13.82 1.36
CA GLU A 100 17.51 -12.66 0.87
C GLU A 100 17.83 -12.79 -0.63
N ILE A 101 18.24 -13.98 -1.09
CA ILE A 101 18.50 -14.24 -2.50
C ILE A 101 17.21 -14.16 -3.31
N PHE A 102 16.17 -14.84 -2.86
CA PHE A 102 14.90 -14.90 -3.59
C PHE A 102 14.26 -13.53 -3.76
N TYR A 103 14.26 -12.70 -2.72
CA TYR A 103 13.72 -11.33 -2.74
C TYR A 103 14.36 -10.46 -3.84
N CYS A 104 15.65 -10.63 -4.11
CA CYS A 104 16.34 -9.87 -5.16
C CYS A 104 15.82 -10.18 -6.56
N HIS A 105 15.06 -11.28 -6.74
CA HIS A 105 14.54 -11.75 -8.02
C HIS A 105 13.01 -11.64 -8.13
N VAL A 106 12.34 -11.04 -7.17
CA VAL A 106 10.90 -10.77 -7.22
C VAL A 106 10.67 -9.38 -7.80
N PRO A 107 10.24 -9.27 -9.07
CA PRO A 107 9.95 -7.97 -9.66
C PRO A 107 8.69 -7.36 -9.04
N SER A 108 8.61 -6.04 -9.05
CA SER A 108 7.41 -5.30 -8.69
C SER A 108 7.41 -3.97 -9.43
N ILE A 109 6.45 -3.11 -9.15
CA ILE A 109 6.45 -1.74 -9.68
C ILE A 109 7.71 -0.96 -9.28
N THR A 110 8.29 -1.24 -8.12
CA THR A 110 9.45 -0.52 -7.56
C THR A 110 10.78 -1.26 -7.72
N THR A 111 10.82 -2.39 -8.40
CA THR A 111 12.01 -3.25 -8.54
C THR A 111 12.33 -4.10 -7.29
N TYR A 112 11.66 -3.86 -6.18
CA TYR A 112 11.79 -4.62 -4.93
C TYR A 112 10.51 -5.39 -4.63
N PRO A 113 10.56 -6.50 -3.86
CA PRO A 113 9.37 -7.24 -3.50
C PRO A 113 8.45 -6.36 -2.64
N VAL A 114 7.16 -6.39 -2.93
CA VAL A 114 6.14 -5.68 -2.15
C VAL A 114 5.59 -6.54 -1.02
N TYR A 115 5.98 -7.81 -0.96
CA TYR A 115 5.58 -8.76 0.07
C TYR A 115 6.74 -9.73 0.37
N LEU A 116 7.11 -9.82 1.64
CA LEU A 116 8.20 -10.66 2.13
C LEU A 116 7.73 -11.96 2.81
N GLY A 117 6.42 -12.16 2.88
CA GLY A 117 5.80 -13.29 3.56
C GLY A 117 5.23 -12.96 4.95
N ASP A 118 4.60 -13.95 5.55
CA ASP A 118 4.24 -14.00 6.97
C ASP A 118 5.52 -14.37 7.75
N LEU A 119 6.39 -13.37 7.99
CA LEU A 119 7.78 -13.61 8.43
C LEU A 119 7.89 -14.37 9.73
N ASP A 120 7.00 -14.14 10.66
CA ASP A 120 6.99 -14.87 11.92
C ASP A 120 6.69 -16.36 11.70
N LYS A 121 5.66 -16.68 10.90
CA LYS A 121 5.29 -18.07 10.60
C LYS A 121 6.35 -18.80 9.79
N LEU A 122 6.91 -18.13 8.78
CA LEU A 122 7.95 -18.70 7.93
C LEU A 122 9.22 -19.05 8.74
N LEU A 123 9.62 -18.20 9.66
CA LEU A 123 10.88 -18.36 10.39
C LEU A 123 10.74 -19.06 11.75
N GLU A 124 9.53 -19.14 12.32
CA GLU A 124 9.30 -19.77 13.63
C GLU A 124 9.86 -21.19 13.75
N PRO A 125 9.67 -22.10 12.75
CA PRO A 125 10.17 -23.47 12.83
C PRO A 125 11.69 -23.57 13.01
N PHE A 126 12.42 -22.53 12.58
CA PHE A 126 13.88 -22.46 12.69
C PHE A 126 14.30 -21.71 13.96
N VAL A 127 13.63 -20.59 14.27
CA VAL A 127 13.93 -19.75 15.44
C VAL A 127 13.81 -20.50 16.75
N ILE A 128 12.74 -21.31 16.92
CA ILE A 128 12.51 -22.05 18.17
C ILE A 128 13.56 -23.14 18.45
N ARG A 129 14.34 -23.55 17.45
CA ARG A 129 15.41 -24.54 17.58
C ARG A 129 16.71 -23.91 18.06
N GLU A 130 16.82 -22.57 17.99
CA GLU A 130 18.03 -21.83 18.26
C GLU A 130 18.02 -21.21 19.66
N ASN A 131 19.21 -20.88 20.15
CA ASN A 131 19.33 -20.00 21.30
C ASN A 131 18.77 -18.61 20.91
N ARG A 132 17.99 -18.00 21.81
CA ARG A 132 17.30 -16.72 21.57
C ARG A 132 18.25 -15.59 21.13
N ASP A 133 19.44 -15.49 21.75
CA ASP A 133 20.41 -14.45 21.43
C ASP A 133 21.00 -14.66 20.04
N TYR A 134 21.25 -15.89 19.65
CA TYR A 134 21.69 -16.25 18.30
C TYR A 134 20.60 -15.96 17.28
N ALA A 135 19.38 -16.40 17.50
CA ALA A 135 18.24 -16.12 16.63
C ALA A 135 18.05 -14.60 16.46
N LYS A 136 18.05 -13.84 17.56
CA LYS A 136 17.96 -12.38 17.54
C LYS A 136 19.11 -11.75 16.74
N LYS A 137 20.33 -12.28 16.85
CA LYS A 137 21.48 -11.80 16.05
C LYS A 137 21.27 -12.04 14.56
N VAL A 138 20.84 -13.24 14.16
CA VAL A 138 20.57 -13.59 12.75
C VAL A 138 19.45 -12.71 12.18
N LEU A 139 18.32 -12.59 12.88
CA LEU A 139 17.20 -11.75 12.46
C LEU A 139 17.57 -10.26 12.39
N ARG A 140 18.46 -9.78 13.28
CA ARG A 140 18.99 -8.41 13.20
C ARG A 140 19.77 -8.17 11.91
N LEU A 141 20.59 -9.14 11.50
CA LEU A 141 21.36 -9.04 10.26
C LEU A 141 20.43 -9.09 9.05
N PHE A 142 19.45 -9.98 9.06
CA PHE A 142 18.41 -10.10 8.03
C PHE A 142 17.62 -8.80 7.87
N LEU A 143 17.07 -8.22 8.93
CA LEU A 143 16.33 -6.96 8.86
C LEU A 143 17.22 -5.81 8.38
N ARG A 144 18.48 -5.78 8.79
CA ARG A 144 19.45 -4.79 8.30
C ARG A 144 19.72 -4.96 6.82
N ASN A 145 19.85 -6.18 6.33
CA ASN A 145 20.02 -6.45 4.90
C ASN A 145 18.81 -5.95 4.13
N ILE A 146 17.58 -6.29 4.56
CA ILE A 146 16.34 -5.81 3.93
C ILE A 146 16.36 -4.28 3.83
N ASP A 147 16.54 -3.56 4.94
CA ASP A 147 16.51 -2.08 4.95
C ASP A 147 17.61 -1.45 4.08
N ARG A 148 18.75 -2.11 3.89
CA ARG A 148 19.91 -1.58 3.15
C ARG A 148 19.94 -2.04 1.68
N VAL A 149 19.34 -3.17 1.34
CA VAL A 149 19.34 -3.76 0.01
C VAL A 149 17.99 -3.59 -0.67
N GLN A 150 16.90 -3.80 0.06
CA GLN A 150 15.51 -3.67 -0.39
C GLN A 150 14.94 -2.31 0.05
N THR A 151 15.60 -1.23 -0.29
CA THR A 151 15.44 0.10 0.32
C THR A 151 14.11 0.80 0.07
N ASP A 152 13.18 0.18 -0.64
CA ASP A 152 11.89 0.75 -0.99
C ASP A 152 10.89 0.67 0.16
N SER A 153 10.22 1.77 0.44
CA SER A 153 9.23 1.87 1.52
C SER A 153 7.96 1.04 1.30
N PHE A 154 7.78 0.46 0.12
CA PHE A 154 6.69 -0.47 -0.19
C PHE A 154 7.01 -1.94 0.11
N VAL A 155 8.24 -2.25 0.52
CA VAL A 155 8.62 -3.58 1.00
C VAL A 155 7.91 -3.87 2.32
N HIS A 156 7.10 -4.93 2.36
CA HIS A 156 6.14 -5.21 3.42
C HIS A 156 6.22 -6.67 3.88
N ALA A 157 6.00 -6.89 5.16
CA ALA A 157 5.87 -8.23 5.76
C ALA A 157 4.70 -8.27 6.74
N ASP A 158 4.13 -9.46 6.92
CA ASP A 158 3.04 -9.70 7.85
C ASP A 158 3.52 -10.52 9.06
N ILE A 159 2.81 -10.38 10.19
CA ILE A 159 2.98 -11.18 11.41
C ILE A 159 1.60 -11.57 12.00
N GLY A 160 1.57 -12.58 12.81
CA GLY A 160 0.37 -13.05 13.50
C GLY A 160 -0.56 -13.91 12.61
N PRO A 161 -1.83 -14.13 13.02
CA PRO A 161 -2.51 -13.56 14.20
C PRO A 161 -2.05 -14.12 15.56
N GLU A 162 -1.47 -15.33 15.60
CA GLU A 162 -1.00 -15.95 16.82
C GLU A 162 0.32 -15.32 17.31
N ASP A 163 0.52 -15.30 18.62
CA ASP A 163 1.78 -14.91 19.24
C ASP A 163 2.87 -15.95 18.96
N SER A 164 4.06 -15.52 18.60
CA SER A 164 5.20 -16.40 18.33
C SER A 164 6.51 -15.82 18.87
N VAL A 165 7.50 -16.68 19.09
CA VAL A 165 8.84 -16.24 19.53
C VAL A 165 9.47 -15.33 18.48
N THR A 166 9.31 -15.67 17.22
CA THR A 166 9.82 -14.87 16.09
C THR A 166 9.16 -13.50 16.03
N ALA A 167 7.82 -13.43 16.13
CA ALA A 167 7.11 -12.13 16.15
C ALA A 167 7.62 -11.23 17.27
N ARG A 168 7.80 -11.78 18.48
CA ARG A 168 8.33 -11.03 19.62
C ARG A 168 9.76 -10.50 19.37
N ILE A 169 10.64 -11.30 18.78
CA ILE A 169 11.99 -10.87 18.42
C ILE A 169 11.94 -9.80 17.31
N LEU A 170 11.06 -9.95 16.31
CA LEU A 170 10.89 -8.93 15.26
C LEU A 170 10.42 -7.59 15.83
N LEU A 171 9.48 -7.58 16.78
CA LEU A 171 9.03 -6.36 17.45
C LEU A 171 10.18 -5.71 18.24
N GLU A 172 10.91 -6.48 19.05
CA GLU A 172 12.08 -5.97 19.79
C GLU A 172 13.12 -5.34 18.85
N LEU A 173 13.47 -6.03 17.76
CA LEU A 173 14.41 -5.53 16.77
C LEU A 173 13.90 -4.29 16.04
N THR A 174 12.60 -4.22 15.76
CA THR A 174 11.96 -3.05 15.16
C THR A 174 12.11 -1.82 16.06
N GLU A 175 11.85 -1.98 17.36
CA GLU A 175 12.04 -0.90 18.33
C GLU A 175 13.53 -0.50 18.49
N GLU A 176 14.43 -1.48 18.53
CA GLU A 176 15.86 -1.21 18.71
C GLU A 176 16.53 -0.55 17.49
N MET A 177 16.13 -0.96 16.29
CA MET A 177 16.81 -0.57 15.06
C MET A 177 16.20 0.65 14.38
N GLN A 178 14.94 0.98 14.67
CA GLN A 178 14.22 2.13 14.09
C GLN A 178 14.35 2.17 12.55
N LEU A 179 14.11 1.03 11.89
CA LEU A 179 14.19 0.91 10.44
C LEU A 179 12.85 1.29 9.80
N ALA A 180 12.88 1.96 8.66
CA ALA A 180 11.66 2.22 7.88
C ALA A 180 11.20 0.96 7.12
N VAL A 181 12.15 0.16 6.62
CA VAL A 181 11.92 -1.05 5.83
C VAL A 181 12.35 -2.29 6.62
N PRO A 182 11.56 -3.38 6.60
CA PRO A 182 10.24 -3.53 6.00
C PRO A 182 9.14 -2.80 6.77
N ASN A 183 8.03 -2.46 6.10
CA ASN A 183 6.78 -2.18 6.77
C ASN A 183 6.25 -3.48 7.38
N LEU A 184 5.53 -3.41 8.50
CA LEU A 184 4.97 -4.57 9.19
C LEU A 184 3.48 -4.40 9.44
N THR A 185 2.73 -5.50 9.32
CA THR A 185 1.32 -5.56 9.68
C THR A 185 1.03 -6.77 10.57
N LEU A 186 0.32 -6.54 11.67
CA LEU A 186 -0.32 -7.58 12.47
C LEU A 186 -1.65 -7.98 11.82
N LYS A 187 -1.80 -9.23 11.42
CA LYS A 187 -3.08 -9.84 11.04
C LYS A 187 -3.91 -10.09 12.30
N TYR A 188 -4.58 -9.05 12.81
CA TYR A 188 -5.29 -9.12 14.08
C TYR A 188 -6.58 -9.95 13.98
N ASP A 189 -6.71 -10.97 14.81
CA ASP A 189 -7.93 -11.77 15.05
C ASP A 189 -8.30 -11.75 16.53
N PRO A 190 -9.55 -11.38 16.91
CA PRO A 190 -9.94 -11.25 18.30
C PRO A 190 -9.98 -12.60 19.09
N GLU A 191 -9.97 -13.75 18.42
CA GLU A 191 -9.94 -15.06 19.04
C GLU A 191 -8.53 -15.67 19.10
N LYS A 192 -7.67 -15.33 18.13
CA LYS A 192 -6.32 -15.89 17.98
C LYS A 192 -5.23 -14.98 18.57
N THR A 193 -5.42 -13.66 18.49
CA THR A 193 -4.43 -12.67 18.96
C THR A 193 -4.65 -12.37 20.43
N SER A 194 -3.71 -12.77 21.30
CA SER A 194 -3.78 -12.45 22.73
C SER A 194 -3.67 -10.94 22.96
N ASP A 195 -4.31 -10.44 24.02
CA ASP A 195 -4.26 -9.02 24.39
C ASP A 195 -2.81 -8.57 24.71
N ASP A 196 -1.99 -9.45 25.28
CA ASP A 196 -0.58 -9.16 25.54
C ASP A 196 0.22 -8.99 24.25
N PHE A 197 -0.01 -9.84 23.25
CA PHE A 197 0.64 -9.70 21.94
C PHE A 197 0.16 -8.46 21.19
N ALA A 198 -1.16 -8.22 21.15
CA ALA A 198 -1.73 -7.01 20.57
C ALA A 198 -1.19 -5.73 21.24
N MET A 199 -1.04 -5.74 22.56
CA MET A 199 -0.46 -4.62 23.32
C MET A 199 1.03 -4.42 23.00
N ALA A 200 1.80 -5.50 22.82
CA ALA A 200 3.19 -5.39 22.39
C ALA A 200 3.30 -4.78 20.99
N CYS A 201 2.45 -5.21 20.06
CA CYS A 201 2.34 -4.61 18.73
C CYS A 201 1.98 -3.12 18.77
N LEU A 202 1.00 -2.74 19.59
CA LEU A 202 0.60 -1.34 19.77
C LEU A 202 1.73 -0.48 20.33
N LYS A 203 2.44 -0.94 21.36
CA LYS A 203 3.59 -0.23 21.93
C LYS A 203 4.71 -0.04 20.90
N CYS A 204 4.98 -1.07 20.10
CA CYS A 204 5.93 -0.99 18.99
C CYS A 204 5.45 0.02 17.92
N MET A 205 4.16 -0.01 17.53
CA MET A 205 3.57 0.94 16.58
C MET A 205 3.73 2.39 17.04
N LEU A 206 3.46 2.69 18.29
CA LEU A 206 3.63 4.04 18.83
C LEU A 206 5.08 4.52 18.76
N LYS A 207 6.07 3.63 18.87
CA LYS A 207 7.51 3.98 18.80
C LYS A 207 8.09 4.01 17.39
N THR A 208 7.51 3.24 16.45
CA THR A 208 8.15 2.94 15.15
C THR A 208 7.21 3.06 13.96
N ALA A 209 5.96 3.52 14.17
CA ALA A 209 4.88 3.56 13.19
C ALA A 209 4.50 2.19 12.58
N LYS A 210 4.93 1.10 13.20
CA LYS A 210 4.62 -0.30 12.80
C LYS A 210 4.74 -1.26 13.99
N PRO A 211 4.04 -2.43 13.96
CA PRO A 211 3.13 -2.89 12.92
C PRO A 211 1.80 -2.12 12.90
N SER A 212 1.16 -2.06 11.73
CA SER A 212 -0.25 -1.68 11.64
C SER A 212 -1.15 -2.85 12.03
N PHE A 213 -2.44 -2.59 12.28
CA PHE A 213 -3.42 -3.62 12.62
C PHE A 213 -4.37 -3.84 11.45
N ALA A 214 -4.43 -5.06 10.93
CA ALA A 214 -5.34 -5.46 9.87
C ALA A 214 -6.43 -6.39 10.40
N ASN A 215 -7.64 -6.25 9.91
CA ASN A 215 -8.78 -7.06 10.27
C ASN A 215 -8.70 -8.46 9.62
N HIS A 216 -8.05 -9.41 10.29
CA HIS A 216 -7.84 -10.77 9.77
C HIS A 216 -9.15 -11.42 9.30
N ARG A 217 -10.22 -11.33 10.05
CA ARG A 217 -11.51 -11.94 9.69
C ARG A 217 -12.11 -11.36 8.42
N MET A 218 -11.94 -10.06 8.19
CA MET A 218 -12.41 -9.41 6.98
C MET A 218 -11.62 -9.89 5.76
N PHE A 219 -10.28 -9.95 5.87
CA PHE A 219 -9.42 -10.45 4.80
C PHE A 219 -9.65 -11.94 4.51
N VAL A 220 -9.78 -12.79 5.54
CA VAL A 220 -10.06 -14.22 5.35
C VAL A 220 -11.40 -14.46 4.63
N ARG A 221 -12.44 -13.69 4.97
CA ARG A 221 -13.74 -13.79 4.29
C ARG A 221 -13.66 -13.45 2.79
N GLU A 222 -12.78 -12.54 2.41
CA GLU A 222 -12.68 -12.02 1.04
C GLU A 222 -11.62 -12.72 0.19
N TRP A 223 -10.55 -13.24 0.81
CA TRP A 223 -9.37 -13.79 0.15
C TRP A 223 -9.07 -15.25 0.52
N GLY A 224 -9.75 -15.82 1.53
CA GLY A 224 -9.39 -17.08 2.15
C GLY A 224 -8.20 -16.93 3.11
N GLU A 225 -7.78 -18.03 3.70
CA GLU A 225 -6.71 -18.05 4.73
C GLU A 225 -5.32 -17.64 4.18
N ARG A 226 -5.08 -17.83 2.88
CA ARG A 226 -3.79 -17.57 2.23
C ARG A 226 -3.77 -16.20 1.53
N TYR A 227 -3.78 -15.15 2.32
CA TYR A 227 -3.70 -13.78 1.81
C TYR A 227 -2.45 -13.05 2.32
N ALA A 228 -1.97 -12.12 1.52
CA ALA A 228 -0.91 -11.19 1.82
C ALA A 228 -1.48 -9.79 2.09
N ILE A 229 -0.89 -9.06 3.01
CA ILE A 229 -0.98 -7.61 3.04
C ILE A 229 0.34 -7.09 2.48
N ALA A 230 0.28 -6.46 1.33
CA ALA A 230 1.46 -6.10 0.55
C ALA A 230 1.56 -4.58 0.38
N SER A 231 2.76 -4.09 0.14
CA SER A 231 3.03 -2.67 -0.11
C SER A 231 2.61 -1.78 1.07
N CYS A 232 1.45 -1.16 1.05
CA CYS A 232 0.92 -0.34 2.16
C CYS A 232 -0.14 -1.08 2.99
N TYR A 233 -1.26 -1.42 2.40
CA TYR A 233 -2.39 -2.13 3.01
C TYR A 233 -3.14 -2.99 1.98
N ASN A 234 -2.47 -3.40 0.91
CA ASN A 234 -3.10 -4.09 -0.21
C ASN A 234 -3.36 -5.55 0.13
N GLY A 235 -4.64 -5.94 0.16
CA GLY A 235 -5.04 -7.34 0.28
C GLY A 235 -4.91 -8.06 -1.05
N LEU A 236 -4.13 -9.13 -1.10
CA LEU A 236 -3.84 -9.92 -2.29
C LEU A 236 -3.72 -11.41 -1.94
N SER A 237 -3.87 -12.30 -2.90
CA SER A 237 -3.63 -13.74 -2.67
C SER A 237 -2.16 -14.08 -2.65
N ILE A 238 -1.75 -14.93 -1.70
CA ILE A 238 -0.42 -15.57 -1.71
C ILE A 238 -0.35 -16.55 -2.89
N GLY A 239 0.73 -16.49 -3.64
CA GLY A 239 0.90 -17.18 -4.91
C GLY A 239 0.20 -16.47 -6.07
N GLY A 240 -0.08 -15.17 -5.94
CA GLY A 240 -0.74 -14.31 -6.91
C GLY A 240 -0.25 -12.88 -6.86
N GLY A 241 -1.18 -11.93 -7.00
CA GLY A 241 -0.86 -10.51 -6.94
C GLY A 241 -1.90 -9.60 -7.57
N GLY A 242 -1.48 -8.38 -7.89
CA GLY A 242 -2.29 -7.38 -8.58
C GLY A 242 -1.73 -7.06 -9.96
N TYR A 243 -2.56 -7.15 -11.00
CA TYR A 243 -2.13 -6.83 -12.37
C TYR A 243 -1.79 -5.35 -12.53
N THR A 244 -2.72 -4.48 -12.12
CA THR A 244 -2.66 -3.03 -12.30
C THR A 244 -3.49 -2.33 -11.23
N LEU A 245 -3.19 -1.04 -10.99
CA LEU A 245 -3.92 -0.19 -10.05
C LEU A 245 -3.93 1.25 -10.56
N PRO A 246 -4.76 1.57 -11.57
CA PRO A 246 -5.01 2.95 -11.97
C PRO A 246 -5.84 3.69 -10.92
N ARG A 247 -6.00 4.99 -11.10
CA ARG A 247 -6.77 5.84 -10.20
C ARG A 247 -7.76 6.71 -10.94
N MET A 248 -8.98 6.77 -10.44
CA MET A 248 -9.97 7.77 -10.79
C MET A 248 -10.01 8.84 -9.70
N ARG A 249 -9.81 10.10 -10.08
CA ARG A 249 -9.88 11.27 -9.20
C ARG A 249 -11.32 11.79 -9.19
N LEU A 250 -12.06 11.42 -8.17
CA LEU A 250 -13.49 11.72 -8.07
C LEU A 250 -13.79 13.21 -8.06
N TYR A 251 -12.91 14.03 -7.45
CA TYR A 251 -13.03 15.47 -7.50
C TYR A 251 -13.00 16.01 -8.93
N GLU A 252 -11.97 15.65 -9.71
CA GLU A 252 -11.84 16.10 -11.09
C GLU A 252 -13.02 15.62 -11.95
N CYS A 253 -13.48 14.37 -11.75
CA CYS A 253 -14.67 13.88 -12.42
C CYS A 253 -15.90 14.73 -12.07
N SER A 254 -16.03 15.17 -10.80
CA SER A 254 -17.20 15.95 -10.35
C SER A 254 -17.31 17.35 -10.98
N LEU A 255 -16.20 17.88 -11.52
CA LEU A 255 -16.22 19.18 -12.23
C LEU A 255 -17.04 19.17 -13.53
N HIS A 256 -17.37 17.97 -14.05
CA HIS A 256 -18.19 17.80 -15.26
C HIS A 256 -19.70 17.69 -14.95
N ALA A 257 -20.08 17.63 -13.68
CA ALA A 257 -21.46 17.50 -13.26
C ALA A 257 -22.11 18.83 -12.89
N LYS A 258 -23.42 18.92 -13.09
CA LYS A 258 -24.23 20.11 -12.72
C LYS A 258 -24.66 20.05 -11.25
N ASP A 259 -24.90 18.86 -10.74
CA ASP A 259 -25.37 18.58 -9.39
C ASP A 259 -25.05 17.13 -9.00
N PRO A 260 -25.33 16.72 -7.75
CA PRO A 260 -25.03 15.36 -7.29
C PRO A 260 -25.77 14.24 -8.07
N GLU A 261 -26.98 14.49 -8.56
CA GLU A 261 -27.78 13.52 -9.32
C GLU A 261 -27.18 13.31 -10.71
N ASP A 262 -26.86 14.39 -11.41
CA ASP A 262 -26.18 14.36 -12.72
C ASP A 262 -24.81 13.66 -12.60
N PHE A 263 -24.10 13.89 -11.50
CA PHE A 263 -22.84 13.20 -11.25
C PHE A 263 -23.02 11.68 -11.20
N ILE A 264 -23.93 11.19 -10.36
CA ILE A 264 -24.14 9.76 -10.13
C ILE A 264 -24.72 9.06 -11.36
N GLU A 265 -25.67 9.72 -12.07
CA GLU A 265 -26.42 9.09 -13.15
C GLU A 265 -25.71 9.17 -14.51
N ASN A 266 -24.95 10.22 -14.77
CA ASN A 266 -24.40 10.50 -16.10
C ASN A 266 -22.87 10.59 -16.14
N VAL A 267 -22.27 11.35 -15.25
CA VAL A 267 -20.82 11.64 -15.30
C VAL A 267 -19.99 10.47 -14.78
N LEU A 268 -20.28 10.02 -13.57
CA LEU A 268 -19.54 8.96 -12.90
C LEU A 268 -19.49 7.65 -13.71
N PRO A 269 -20.59 7.15 -14.28
CA PRO A 269 -20.56 5.93 -15.08
C PRO A 269 -19.61 6.01 -16.28
N ALA A 270 -19.56 7.16 -16.96
CA ALA A 270 -18.65 7.35 -18.09
C ALA A 270 -17.16 7.26 -17.70
N PHE A 271 -16.77 7.88 -16.58
CA PHE A 271 -15.37 7.80 -16.11
C PHE A 271 -15.03 6.40 -15.58
N VAL A 272 -15.97 5.69 -14.96
CA VAL A 272 -15.77 4.28 -14.56
C VAL A 272 -15.51 3.42 -15.78
N ASP A 273 -16.26 3.57 -16.87
CA ASP A 273 -16.07 2.81 -18.12
C ASP A 273 -14.69 3.09 -18.75
N LEU A 274 -14.21 4.35 -18.72
CA LEU A 274 -12.89 4.69 -19.23
C LEU A 274 -11.76 4.04 -18.41
N GLN A 275 -11.89 3.97 -17.08
CA GLN A 275 -10.91 3.29 -16.24
C GLN A 275 -10.96 1.76 -16.46
N LEU A 276 -12.13 1.18 -16.65
CA LEU A 276 -12.30 -0.23 -17.02
C LEU A 276 -11.66 -0.54 -18.38
N GLU A 277 -11.86 0.31 -19.40
CA GLU A 277 -11.17 0.20 -20.69
C GLU A 277 -9.65 0.14 -20.53
N TYR A 278 -9.12 1.04 -19.72
CA TYR A 278 -7.67 1.07 -19.42
C TYR A 278 -7.21 -0.23 -18.77
N MET A 279 -7.92 -0.71 -17.75
CA MET A 279 -7.57 -1.92 -17.04
C MET A 279 -7.62 -3.16 -17.95
N ASP A 280 -8.66 -3.31 -18.73
CA ASP A 280 -8.84 -4.44 -19.65
C ASP A 280 -7.69 -4.55 -20.65
N LYS A 281 -7.36 -3.45 -21.32
CA LYS A 281 -6.29 -3.41 -22.32
C LYS A 281 -4.92 -3.68 -21.71
N ARG A 282 -4.66 -3.11 -20.55
CA ARG A 282 -3.40 -3.27 -19.84
C ARG A 282 -3.21 -4.69 -19.32
N ILE A 283 -4.24 -5.25 -18.70
CA ILE A 283 -4.19 -6.62 -18.17
C ILE A 283 -4.06 -7.63 -19.32
N ARG A 284 -4.81 -7.45 -20.41
CA ARG A 284 -4.68 -8.29 -21.59
C ARG A 284 -3.25 -8.28 -22.14
N PHE A 285 -2.61 -7.12 -22.22
CA PHE A 285 -1.22 -7.02 -22.65
C PHE A 285 -0.28 -7.79 -21.71
N ILE A 286 -0.42 -7.65 -20.39
CA ILE A 286 0.39 -8.36 -19.40
C ILE A 286 0.26 -9.87 -19.60
N VAL A 287 -0.96 -10.37 -19.81
CA VAL A 287 -1.24 -11.81 -19.89
C VAL A 287 -0.88 -12.40 -21.26
N GLU A 288 -1.30 -11.75 -22.35
CA GLU A 288 -1.21 -12.33 -23.69
C GLU A 288 0.09 -11.97 -24.43
N GLU A 289 0.56 -10.73 -24.27
CA GLU A 289 1.66 -10.21 -25.08
C GLU A 289 2.98 -10.20 -24.32
N SER A 290 3.00 -9.86 -23.02
CA SER A 290 4.24 -9.90 -22.25
C SER A 290 4.74 -11.34 -22.03
N SER A 291 6.03 -11.46 -21.69
CA SER A 291 6.63 -12.77 -21.41
C SER A 291 6.45 -13.22 -19.95
N PHE A 292 5.92 -12.36 -19.07
CA PHE A 292 5.92 -12.64 -17.63
C PHE A 292 5.27 -13.97 -17.28
N PHE A 293 4.00 -14.19 -17.68
CA PHE A 293 3.29 -15.44 -17.38
C PHE A 293 3.75 -16.64 -18.21
N LYS A 294 4.60 -16.44 -19.22
CA LYS A 294 5.11 -17.48 -20.10
C LYS A 294 6.46 -18.06 -19.65
N THR A 295 7.36 -17.19 -19.16
CA THR A 295 8.77 -17.56 -18.99
C THR A 295 9.40 -17.16 -17.65
N ASN A 296 8.73 -16.32 -16.83
CA ASN A 296 9.28 -15.96 -15.54
C ASN A 296 9.31 -17.17 -14.60
N PHE A 297 10.44 -17.41 -13.94
CA PHE A 297 10.62 -18.57 -13.06
C PHE A 297 9.61 -18.62 -11.90
N LEU A 298 9.15 -17.47 -11.42
CA LEU A 298 8.10 -17.42 -10.38
C LEU A 298 6.83 -18.14 -10.83
N VAL A 299 6.52 -18.07 -12.13
CA VAL A 299 5.36 -18.75 -12.73
C VAL A 299 5.71 -20.21 -13.08
N THR A 300 6.82 -20.42 -13.79
CA THR A 300 7.17 -21.78 -14.28
C THR A 300 7.49 -22.75 -13.17
N GLU A 301 7.94 -22.27 -12.00
CA GLU A 301 8.13 -23.06 -10.82
C GLU A 301 6.93 -23.01 -9.83
N GLY A 302 5.87 -22.28 -10.16
CA GLY A 302 4.60 -22.27 -9.44
C GLY A 302 4.57 -21.42 -8.18
N PHE A 303 5.56 -20.54 -7.95
CA PHE A 303 5.54 -19.58 -6.83
C PHE A 303 4.44 -18.54 -6.98
N VAL A 304 4.02 -18.27 -8.21
CA VAL A 304 2.81 -17.50 -8.54
C VAL A 304 2.02 -18.19 -9.65
N LYS A 305 0.70 -18.01 -9.65
CA LYS A 305 -0.23 -18.55 -10.65
C LYS A 305 -1.08 -17.42 -11.20
N GLN A 306 -1.29 -17.39 -12.52
CA GLN A 306 -2.03 -16.34 -13.20
C GLN A 306 -3.45 -16.20 -12.66
N ASP A 307 -4.14 -17.32 -12.40
CA ASP A 307 -5.51 -17.35 -11.89
C ASP A 307 -5.69 -16.69 -10.51
N LYS A 308 -4.60 -16.42 -9.78
CA LYS A 308 -4.58 -15.73 -8.48
C LYS A 308 -4.22 -14.24 -8.56
N PHE A 309 -4.24 -13.66 -9.77
CA PHE A 309 -4.05 -12.22 -9.94
C PHE A 309 -5.36 -11.48 -10.12
N ILE A 310 -5.41 -10.23 -9.64
CA ILE A 310 -6.60 -9.38 -9.69
C ILE A 310 -6.29 -8.01 -10.28
N GLY A 311 -7.26 -7.41 -10.98
CA GLY A 311 -7.27 -5.99 -11.31
C GLY A 311 -7.83 -5.18 -10.14
N MET A 312 -7.10 -4.14 -9.74
CA MET A 312 -7.46 -3.28 -8.61
C MET A 312 -7.97 -1.94 -9.17
N PHE A 313 -9.26 -1.66 -8.96
CA PHE A 313 -9.89 -0.40 -9.40
C PHE A 313 -9.68 0.68 -8.34
N GLY A 314 -8.74 1.57 -8.57
CA GLY A 314 -8.34 2.60 -7.61
C GLY A 314 -9.19 3.86 -7.72
N ILE A 315 -9.49 4.46 -6.57
CA ILE A 315 -10.13 5.78 -6.47
C ILE A 315 -9.41 6.67 -5.46
N VAL A 316 -9.51 7.98 -5.66
CA VAL A 316 -9.07 9.02 -4.70
C VAL A 316 -10.07 10.17 -4.69
N GLY A 317 -10.06 10.98 -3.64
CA GLY A 317 -10.74 12.27 -3.60
C GLY A 317 -12.26 12.19 -3.42
N LEU A 318 -12.79 11.17 -2.71
CA LEU A 318 -14.24 11.11 -2.42
C LEU A 318 -14.69 12.30 -1.57
N ALA A 319 -13.90 12.68 -0.58
CA ALA A 319 -14.23 13.80 0.30
C ALA A 319 -14.33 15.11 -0.46
N GLU A 320 -13.35 15.41 -1.29
CA GLU A 320 -13.29 16.60 -2.14
C GLU A 320 -14.46 16.60 -3.15
N CYS A 321 -14.78 15.46 -3.73
CA CYS A 321 -15.92 15.29 -4.64
C CYS A 321 -17.24 15.62 -3.94
N CYS A 322 -17.51 15.03 -2.78
CA CYS A 322 -18.75 15.27 -2.03
C CYS A 322 -18.87 16.74 -1.61
N ASN A 323 -17.77 17.33 -1.12
CA ASN A 323 -17.75 18.74 -0.71
C ASN A 323 -18.02 19.67 -1.90
N HIS A 324 -17.41 19.41 -3.05
CA HIS A 324 -17.64 20.18 -4.27
C HIS A 324 -19.10 20.11 -4.71
N LEU A 325 -19.66 18.91 -4.85
CA LEU A 325 -21.05 18.70 -5.32
C LEU A 325 -22.11 19.34 -4.40
N LEU A 326 -21.80 19.49 -3.11
CA LEU A 326 -22.68 20.15 -2.12
C LEU A 326 -22.33 21.62 -1.88
N GLY A 327 -21.34 22.18 -2.58
CA GLY A 327 -20.92 23.56 -2.40
C GLY A 327 -20.29 23.85 -1.04
N ILE A 328 -19.73 22.83 -0.37
CA ILE A 328 -19.06 22.97 0.92
C ILE A 328 -17.63 23.45 0.68
N THR A 329 -17.34 24.67 1.09
CA THR A 329 -16.02 25.33 0.91
C THR A 329 -15.07 25.15 2.07
N ASP A 330 -15.59 24.87 3.27
CA ASP A 330 -14.79 24.59 4.47
C ASP A 330 -14.83 23.08 4.78
N ALA A 331 -13.77 22.37 4.46
CA ALA A 331 -13.68 20.93 4.66
C ALA A 331 -13.88 20.48 6.13
N ARG A 332 -13.66 21.38 7.11
CA ARG A 332 -13.94 21.11 8.54
C ARG A 332 -15.44 20.90 8.83
N HIS A 333 -16.30 21.27 7.91
CA HIS A 333 -17.76 21.07 7.98
C HIS A 333 -18.29 20.19 6.83
N GLY A 334 -17.40 19.42 6.21
CA GLY A 334 -17.68 18.61 5.02
C GLY A 334 -17.78 17.11 5.30
N PHE A 335 -17.34 16.35 4.33
CA PHE A 335 -17.34 14.89 4.34
C PHE A 335 -16.70 14.32 5.63
N GLY A 336 -17.36 13.30 6.21
CA GLY A 336 -16.95 12.67 7.46
C GLY A 336 -17.46 13.36 8.72
N ILE A 337 -17.94 14.62 8.62
CA ILE A 337 -18.50 15.42 9.71
C ILE A 337 -19.95 15.79 9.38
N ASN A 338 -20.19 16.18 8.14
CA ASN A 338 -21.52 16.49 7.61
C ASN A 338 -22.21 15.20 7.14
N ALA A 339 -23.35 14.87 7.75
CA ALA A 339 -24.11 13.66 7.44
C ALA A 339 -24.60 13.61 5.97
N GLU A 340 -24.96 14.76 5.36
CA GLU A 340 -25.38 14.83 3.96
C GLU A 340 -24.22 14.49 3.02
N ALA A 341 -23.02 15.05 3.27
CA ALA A 341 -21.83 14.77 2.49
C ALA A 341 -21.39 13.30 2.63
N THR A 342 -21.45 12.74 3.83
CA THR A 342 -21.13 11.32 4.08
C THR A 342 -22.16 10.41 3.40
N ASN A 343 -23.46 10.74 3.41
CA ASN A 343 -24.49 9.98 2.71
C ASN A 343 -24.35 10.08 1.19
N LEU A 344 -23.96 11.23 0.65
CA LEU A 344 -23.64 11.38 -0.77
C LEU A 344 -22.45 10.49 -1.13
N GLY A 345 -21.40 10.49 -0.33
CA GLY A 345 -20.24 9.62 -0.53
C GLY A 345 -20.62 8.14 -0.57
N LYS A 346 -21.53 7.70 0.30
CA LYS A 346 -22.05 6.33 0.26
C LYS A 346 -22.79 6.03 -1.06
N LYS A 347 -23.65 6.92 -1.54
CA LYS A 347 -24.35 6.75 -2.84
C LYS A 347 -23.36 6.66 -4.00
N ILE A 348 -22.31 7.47 -3.99
CA ILE A 348 -21.25 7.44 -5.01
C ILE A 348 -20.52 6.09 -4.95
N MET A 349 -20.13 5.62 -3.76
CA MET A 349 -19.47 4.33 -3.61
C MET A 349 -20.37 3.15 -4.03
N ASP A 350 -21.66 3.17 -3.68
CA ASP A 350 -22.63 2.16 -4.11
C ASP A 350 -22.78 2.12 -5.65
N ALA A 351 -22.68 3.27 -6.32
CA ALA A 351 -22.75 3.35 -7.78
C ALA A 351 -21.48 2.77 -8.43
N ILE A 352 -20.29 3.13 -7.92
CA ILE A 352 -19.00 2.61 -8.40
C ILE A 352 -18.93 1.09 -8.19
N ASP A 353 -19.22 0.62 -6.99
CA ASP A 353 -19.15 -0.81 -6.65
C ASP A 353 -20.09 -1.64 -7.53
N ARG A 354 -21.30 -1.16 -7.76
CA ARG A 354 -22.28 -1.81 -8.66
C ARG A 354 -21.75 -1.93 -10.08
N GLN A 355 -21.20 -0.87 -10.65
CA GLN A 355 -20.71 -0.86 -12.03
C GLN A 355 -19.48 -1.72 -12.19
N VAL A 356 -18.51 -1.61 -11.29
CA VAL A 356 -17.26 -2.40 -11.30
C VAL A 356 -17.57 -3.89 -11.08
N SER A 357 -18.48 -4.22 -10.17
CA SER A 357 -18.92 -5.60 -9.93
C SER A 357 -19.77 -6.19 -11.07
N ALA A 358 -20.38 -5.37 -11.91
CA ALA A 358 -21.09 -5.83 -13.10
C ALA A 358 -20.16 -6.07 -14.31
N HIS A 359 -18.95 -5.51 -14.29
CA HIS A 359 -17.99 -5.65 -15.37
C HIS A 359 -17.31 -7.02 -15.34
N VAL A 360 -17.18 -7.67 -16.51
CA VAL A 360 -16.53 -8.97 -16.63
C VAL A 360 -15.03 -8.78 -16.89
N ALA A 361 -14.21 -9.26 -15.96
CA ALA A 361 -12.74 -9.21 -15.98
C ALA A 361 -12.17 -10.62 -16.31
N PRO A 362 -11.91 -10.95 -17.58
CA PRO A 362 -11.69 -12.34 -18.03
C PRO A 362 -10.45 -13.01 -17.43
N TYR A 363 -9.48 -12.25 -16.89
CA TYR A 363 -8.24 -12.77 -16.32
C TYR A 363 -8.22 -12.81 -14.78
N CYS A 364 -9.37 -12.56 -14.13
CA CYS A 364 -9.51 -12.59 -12.67
C CYS A 364 -10.24 -13.86 -12.21
N ASP A 365 -9.76 -15.04 -12.63
CA ASP A 365 -10.43 -16.33 -12.47
C ASP A 365 -10.82 -16.66 -11.02
N ALA A 366 -9.90 -16.45 -10.07
CA ALA A 366 -10.15 -16.73 -8.64
C ALA A 366 -11.11 -15.73 -7.97
N TYR A 367 -11.59 -14.73 -8.70
CA TYR A 367 -12.42 -13.63 -8.17
C TYR A 367 -13.70 -13.44 -8.95
N ASP A 368 -14.27 -14.53 -9.39
CA ASP A 368 -15.54 -14.60 -10.15
C ASP A 368 -15.53 -13.73 -11.41
N HIS A 369 -14.35 -13.51 -12.00
CA HIS A 369 -14.12 -12.65 -13.17
C HIS A 369 -14.54 -11.18 -12.94
N HIS A 370 -14.26 -10.63 -11.73
CA HIS A 370 -14.51 -9.23 -11.42
C HIS A 370 -13.26 -8.51 -10.92
N TYR A 371 -13.17 -7.21 -11.20
CA TYR A 371 -12.22 -6.33 -10.51
C TYR A 371 -12.72 -6.01 -9.10
N ARG A 372 -11.81 -5.54 -8.25
CA ARG A 372 -12.11 -5.15 -6.87
C ARG A 372 -11.64 -3.73 -6.60
N LEU A 373 -12.41 -3.00 -5.78
CA LEU A 373 -12.11 -1.62 -5.44
C LEU A 373 -10.89 -1.51 -4.53
N HIS A 374 -10.12 -0.44 -4.73
CA HIS A 374 -8.97 -0.05 -3.92
C HIS A 374 -9.02 1.43 -3.56
N ALA A 375 -8.81 1.76 -2.27
CA ALA A 375 -8.63 3.13 -1.84
C ALA A 375 -7.19 3.57 -2.10
N GLN A 376 -6.93 4.12 -3.29
CA GLN A 376 -5.58 4.49 -3.69
C GLN A 376 -5.13 5.78 -2.99
N VAL A 377 -3.84 5.96 -2.88
CA VAL A 377 -3.21 7.19 -2.40
C VAL A 377 -2.85 8.10 -3.58
N GLY A 378 -2.99 9.42 -3.37
CA GLY A 378 -2.32 10.40 -4.19
C GLY A 378 -0.86 10.52 -3.75
N ILE A 379 0.03 10.81 -4.68
CA ILE A 379 1.37 11.30 -4.40
C ILE A 379 1.59 12.61 -5.14
N ASP A 380 2.38 13.48 -4.54
CA ASP A 380 2.54 14.85 -5.01
C ASP A 380 3.23 14.95 -6.38
N THR A 381 3.97 13.92 -6.80
CA THR A 381 4.50 13.84 -8.18
C THR A 381 3.42 13.87 -9.26
N ASP A 382 2.18 13.53 -8.90
CA ASP A 382 1.03 13.62 -9.79
C ASP A 382 0.32 14.97 -9.69
N GLY A 383 0.80 15.89 -8.86
CA GLY A 383 0.17 17.18 -8.59
C GLY A 383 -1.17 17.06 -7.86
N MET A 384 -1.33 16.03 -7.03
CA MET A 384 -2.60 15.72 -6.38
C MET A 384 -2.60 16.12 -4.91
N ASP A 385 -3.54 16.98 -4.56
CA ASP A 385 -3.90 17.31 -3.18
C ASP A 385 -5.11 16.48 -2.66
N ASP A 386 -5.64 15.58 -3.47
CA ASP A 386 -6.82 14.78 -3.14
C ASP A 386 -6.54 13.79 -2.01
N SER A 387 -7.53 13.61 -1.15
CA SER A 387 -7.45 12.66 -0.04
C SER A 387 -7.41 11.21 -0.53
N PRO A 388 -6.60 10.34 0.09
CA PRO A 388 -6.52 8.94 -0.30
C PRO A 388 -7.88 8.22 -0.17
N GLY A 389 -8.38 7.68 -1.29
CA GLY A 389 -9.62 6.92 -1.32
C GLY A 389 -10.80 7.68 -0.74
N THR A 390 -11.28 7.23 0.40
CA THR A 390 -12.43 7.78 1.14
C THR A 390 -12.05 8.42 2.47
N ARG A 391 -10.79 8.77 2.66
CA ARG A 391 -10.34 9.44 3.89
C ARG A 391 -10.87 10.86 3.97
N ILE A 392 -11.03 11.32 5.21
CA ILE A 392 -11.24 12.74 5.49
C ILE A 392 -9.96 13.51 5.10
N PRO A 393 -10.06 14.73 4.55
CA PRO A 393 -8.90 15.49 4.12
C PRO A 393 -7.89 15.72 5.24
N ILE A 394 -6.60 15.54 4.91
CA ILE A 394 -5.50 15.67 5.87
C ILE A 394 -5.44 17.12 6.39
N GLY A 395 -5.49 17.27 7.71
CA GLY A 395 -5.44 18.56 8.40
C GLY A 395 -6.81 19.08 8.86
N VAL A 396 -7.88 18.35 8.57
CA VAL A 396 -9.24 18.65 9.04
C VAL A 396 -9.90 17.43 9.68
N GLU A 397 -9.10 16.42 10.03
CA GLU A 397 -9.61 15.22 10.68
C GLU A 397 -10.34 15.60 11.99
N PRO A 398 -11.54 15.04 12.23
CA PRO A 398 -12.28 15.26 13.48
C PRO A 398 -11.65 14.49 14.65
N ALA A 399 -12.36 14.43 15.78
CA ALA A 399 -11.98 13.54 16.88
C ALA A 399 -11.83 12.09 16.38
N MET A 400 -10.91 11.33 16.98
CA MET A 400 -10.54 9.99 16.53
C MET A 400 -11.75 9.05 16.37
N LEU A 401 -12.73 9.13 17.25
CA LEU A 401 -13.92 8.27 17.18
C LEU A 401 -14.81 8.60 15.96
N ASP A 402 -14.98 9.88 15.64
CA ASP A 402 -15.78 10.31 14.47
C ASP A 402 -15.07 9.93 13.17
N GLN A 403 -13.74 10.05 13.13
CA GLN A 403 -12.91 9.60 12.01
C GLN A 403 -13.03 8.07 11.82
N LEU A 404 -12.98 7.30 12.91
CA LEU A 404 -13.15 5.85 12.87
C LEU A 404 -14.56 5.45 12.41
N GLU A 405 -15.61 6.13 12.87
CA GLU A 405 -16.99 5.88 12.42
C GLU A 405 -17.15 6.09 10.90
N THR A 406 -16.53 7.13 10.36
CA THR A 406 -16.49 7.36 8.90
C THR A 406 -15.77 6.21 8.19
N ASN A 407 -14.62 5.79 8.69
CA ASN A 407 -13.83 4.70 8.12
C ASN A 407 -14.59 3.36 8.16
N GLU A 408 -15.34 3.06 9.22
CA GLU A 408 -16.16 1.85 9.36
C GLU A 408 -17.27 1.76 8.30
N ILE A 409 -17.77 2.91 7.83
CA ILE A 409 -18.76 2.97 6.73
C ILE A 409 -18.11 2.61 5.39
N PHE A 410 -16.90 3.11 5.12
CA PHE A 410 -16.31 3.06 3.78
C PHE A 410 -15.29 1.93 3.58
N HIS A 411 -14.60 1.47 4.62
CA HIS A 411 -13.60 0.41 4.49
C HIS A 411 -14.13 -0.91 3.91
N PRO A 412 -15.39 -1.32 4.13
CA PRO A 412 -15.94 -2.52 3.51
C PRO A 412 -15.99 -2.51 1.98
N TYR A 413 -16.01 -1.34 1.33
CA TYR A 413 -16.01 -1.26 -0.14
C TYR A 413 -14.69 -1.68 -0.79
N PHE A 414 -13.62 -1.82 -0.02
CA PHE A 414 -12.27 -1.97 -0.57
C PHE A 414 -11.61 -3.32 -0.24
N PRO A 415 -12.03 -4.42 -0.85
CA PRO A 415 -11.41 -5.74 -0.59
C PRO A 415 -9.91 -5.75 -0.84
N THR A 416 -9.44 -5.03 -1.88
CA THR A 416 -8.01 -4.97 -2.22
C THR A 416 -7.21 -3.98 -1.36
N GLY A 417 -7.86 -3.22 -0.50
CA GLY A 417 -7.17 -2.44 0.53
C GLY A 417 -7.64 -1.01 0.68
N THR A 418 -7.66 -0.61 1.90
CA THR A 418 -7.79 0.76 2.41
C THR A 418 -7.23 0.81 3.82
N GLY A 419 -6.95 1.98 4.31
CA GLY A 419 -6.52 2.17 5.68
C GLY A 419 -6.48 3.65 6.04
N ASP A 420 -6.42 3.94 7.33
CA ASP A 420 -6.23 5.30 7.81
C ASP A 420 -5.08 5.39 8.81
N ILE A 421 -4.65 6.62 9.12
CA ILE A 421 -3.44 6.89 9.87
C ILE A 421 -3.76 7.90 10.96
N PHE A 422 -3.42 7.53 12.20
CA PHE A 422 -3.66 8.34 13.38
C PHE A 422 -2.34 8.85 13.94
N LYS A 423 -2.23 10.17 14.11
CA LYS A 423 -1.07 10.83 14.71
C LYS A 423 -1.35 11.06 16.19
N PHE A 424 -0.52 10.50 17.05
CA PHE A 424 -0.66 10.54 18.50
C PHE A 424 0.39 11.44 19.16
N GLU A 425 0.05 11.97 20.33
CA GLU A 425 1.00 12.62 21.21
C GLU A 425 1.73 11.62 22.14
N GLU A 426 2.81 12.07 22.80
CA GLU A 426 3.64 11.18 23.63
C GLU A 426 2.96 10.63 24.87
N THR A 427 1.87 11.25 25.34
CA THR A 427 1.10 10.78 26.51
C THR A 427 0.57 9.37 26.32
N TYR A 428 0.23 8.99 25.07
CA TYR A 428 -0.23 7.65 24.74
C TYR A 428 0.82 6.54 24.91
N LEU A 429 2.12 6.88 25.00
CA LEU A 429 3.13 5.89 25.42
C LEU A 429 2.98 5.45 26.88
N LYS A 430 2.39 6.30 27.71
CA LYS A 430 2.18 6.03 29.13
C LYS A 430 0.86 5.29 29.38
N THR A 431 -0.11 5.47 28.50
CA THR A 431 -1.47 4.94 28.60
C THR A 431 -1.91 4.22 27.31
N PRO A 432 -1.11 3.30 26.74
CA PRO A 432 -1.49 2.58 25.51
C PRO A 432 -2.76 1.74 25.71
N GLU A 433 -3.12 1.43 26.97
CA GLU A 433 -4.33 0.71 27.34
C GLU A 433 -5.61 1.44 26.89
N ALA A 434 -5.55 2.75 26.69
CA ALA A 434 -6.68 3.54 26.19
C ALA A 434 -6.95 3.29 24.69
N ILE A 435 -5.93 3.01 23.89
CA ILE A 435 -6.06 2.87 22.43
C ILE A 435 -6.49 1.45 22.02
N LEU A 436 -5.95 0.40 22.64
CA LEU A 436 -6.20 -0.97 22.21
C LEU A 436 -7.69 -1.35 22.18
N PRO A 437 -8.52 -1.01 23.18
CA PRO A 437 -9.96 -1.26 23.12
C PRO A 437 -10.65 -0.55 21.96
N ILE A 438 -10.21 0.66 21.61
CA ILE A 438 -10.77 1.43 20.48
C ILE A 438 -10.45 0.72 19.17
N ILE A 439 -9.18 0.32 18.95
CA ILE A 439 -8.78 -0.46 17.76
C ILE A 439 -9.61 -1.74 17.63
N LYS A 440 -9.73 -2.51 18.72
CA LYS A 440 -10.51 -3.76 18.76
C LYS A 440 -11.97 -3.53 18.41
N ALA A 441 -12.59 -2.51 18.97
CA ALA A 441 -13.98 -2.17 18.71
C ALA A 441 -14.20 -1.74 17.26
N SER A 442 -13.32 -0.89 16.70
CA SER A 442 -13.44 -0.43 15.32
C SER A 442 -13.20 -1.56 14.30
N LEU A 443 -12.23 -2.44 14.55
CA LEU A 443 -12.05 -3.64 13.70
C LEU A 443 -13.31 -4.53 13.72
N ALA A 444 -13.94 -4.70 14.89
CA ALA A 444 -15.18 -5.47 15.00
C ALA A 444 -16.37 -4.83 14.25
N ARG A 445 -16.38 -3.50 14.08
CA ARG A 445 -17.43 -2.74 13.39
C ARG A 445 -17.19 -2.57 11.87
N GLY A 446 -16.06 -3.02 11.35
CA GLY A 446 -15.80 -2.98 9.90
C GLY A 446 -14.58 -2.19 9.47
N LEU A 447 -13.82 -1.62 10.40
CA LEU A 447 -12.51 -1.06 10.07
C LEU A 447 -11.62 -2.17 9.48
N ARG A 448 -11.00 -1.90 8.33
CA ARG A 448 -10.12 -2.87 7.65
C ARG A 448 -8.69 -2.81 8.15
N TYR A 449 -8.18 -1.60 8.36
CA TYR A 449 -6.76 -1.38 8.64
C TYR A 449 -6.56 -0.10 9.46
N PHE A 450 -5.82 -0.22 10.54
CA PHE A 450 -5.49 0.86 11.45
C PHE A 450 -3.98 1.07 11.50
N SER A 451 -3.53 2.30 11.32
CA SER A 451 -2.13 2.68 11.46
C SER A 451 -1.98 3.89 12.37
N GLY A 452 -0.86 3.98 13.06
CA GLY A 452 -0.58 5.13 13.89
C GLY A 452 0.91 5.40 14.08
N TYR A 453 1.24 6.60 14.53
CA TYR A 453 2.60 6.99 14.88
C TYR A 453 2.60 8.17 15.87
N LEU A 454 3.71 8.32 16.59
CA LEU A 454 3.93 9.50 17.42
C LEU A 454 4.60 10.62 16.63
N GLU A 455 4.21 11.85 16.89
CA GLU A 455 4.74 13.04 16.20
C GLU A 455 6.26 13.14 16.26
N ASN A 456 6.86 12.86 17.41
CA ASN A 456 8.30 13.06 17.64
C ASN A 456 9.19 11.92 17.14
N ASN A 457 8.62 10.84 16.60
CA ASN A 457 9.41 9.73 16.05
C ASN A 457 10.13 10.15 14.76
N ASP A 458 11.31 9.54 14.51
CA ASP A 458 12.00 9.66 13.21
C ASP A 458 11.29 8.83 12.14
N VAL A 459 10.89 7.59 12.47
CA VAL A 459 10.09 6.76 11.58
C VAL A 459 8.62 7.15 11.70
N VAL A 460 8.05 7.63 10.60
CA VAL A 460 6.68 8.11 10.53
C VAL A 460 5.98 7.58 9.26
N ARG A 461 4.66 7.71 9.24
CA ARG A 461 3.83 7.24 8.11
C ARG A 461 3.28 8.43 7.34
N VAL A 462 3.64 8.53 6.07
CA VAL A 462 3.14 9.63 5.20
C VAL A 462 1.74 9.30 4.69
N THR A 463 1.64 8.31 3.86
CA THR A 463 0.36 7.79 3.34
C THR A 463 0.22 6.31 3.69
N GLY A 464 0.46 5.38 2.76
CA GLY A 464 0.50 3.95 3.05
C GLY A 464 1.91 3.42 3.38
N TYR A 465 2.94 4.26 3.31
CA TYR A 465 4.35 3.88 3.46
C TYR A 465 5.05 4.62 4.61
N LEU A 466 6.17 4.04 5.05
CA LEU A 466 7.00 4.58 6.13
C LEU A 466 8.19 5.35 5.57
N VAL A 467 8.54 6.44 6.25
CA VAL A 467 9.75 7.22 5.96
C VAL A 467 10.46 7.60 7.25
N LYS A 468 11.73 7.98 7.13
CA LYS A 468 12.45 8.67 8.20
C LYS A 468 12.45 10.17 7.93
N LYS A 469 12.06 10.98 8.91
CA LYS A 469 12.17 12.44 8.82
C LYS A 469 13.61 12.86 8.52
N SER A 470 14.58 12.18 9.14
CA SER A 470 16.01 12.39 8.89
C SER A 470 16.43 12.13 7.43
N GLU A 471 15.80 11.17 6.73
CA GLU A 471 16.07 10.93 5.31
C GLU A 471 15.39 11.98 4.42
N ILE A 472 14.16 12.42 4.76
CA ILE A 472 13.50 13.54 4.07
C ILE A 472 14.35 14.81 4.16
N GLU A 473 14.92 15.10 5.33
CA GLU A 473 15.78 16.28 5.52
C GLU A 473 17.07 16.22 4.70
N LYS A 474 17.63 15.01 4.49
CA LYS A 474 18.76 14.83 3.57
C LYS A 474 18.36 15.23 2.13
N LEU A 475 17.19 14.78 1.65
CA LEU A 475 16.69 15.13 0.31
C LEU A 475 16.45 16.63 0.19
N ARG A 476 15.79 17.27 1.17
CA ARG A 476 15.61 18.74 1.22
C ARG A 476 16.94 19.49 1.18
N SER A 477 17.98 18.91 1.79
CA SER A 477 19.35 19.44 1.78
C SER A 477 20.16 19.04 0.53
N LYS A 478 19.53 18.46 -0.50
CA LYS A 478 20.15 17.96 -1.74
C LYS A 478 21.28 16.93 -1.47
N LYS A 479 21.10 16.07 -0.45
CA LYS A 479 21.99 14.96 -0.12
C LYS A 479 21.37 13.65 -0.53
N GLN A 480 22.20 12.65 -0.76
CA GLN A 480 21.73 11.29 -1.04
C GLN A 480 20.99 10.70 0.15
N SER A 481 19.84 10.08 -0.13
CA SER A 481 19.07 9.29 0.81
C SER A 481 19.14 7.82 0.42
N LEU A 482 19.24 6.95 1.41
CA LEU A 482 19.27 5.52 1.16
C LEU A 482 17.87 4.97 0.88
N ASN A 483 16.86 5.44 1.61
CA ASN A 483 15.50 4.96 1.42
C ASN A 483 14.93 5.47 0.10
N GLN A 484 14.53 4.53 -0.75
CA GLN A 484 13.99 4.83 -2.07
C GLN A 484 12.50 5.19 -2.07
N VAL A 485 12.08 6.02 -1.18
CA VAL A 485 10.94 6.90 -1.50
C VAL A 485 11.23 7.70 -2.78
N THR A 486 12.43 7.63 -3.25
CA THR A 486 13.00 8.31 -4.41
C THR A 486 12.65 7.74 -5.78
N LEU A 487 12.00 6.59 -5.91
CA LEU A 487 11.28 6.34 -7.16
C LEU A 487 10.15 7.36 -7.35
N PHE A 488 9.83 8.02 -6.29
CA PHE A 488 8.91 9.12 -6.18
C PHE A 488 9.63 10.43 -5.87
N GLY A 489 10.95 10.47 -5.99
CA GLY A 489 11.80 11.65 -5.95
C GLY A 489 11.28 12.81 -5.12
N MET A 490 10.70 13.78 -5.79
CA MET A 490 10.05 14.94 -5.18
C MET A 490 8.84 14.56 -4.33
N GLY A 491 8.08 13.52 -4.65
CA GLY A 491 6.91 13.10 -3.90
C GLY A 491 7.18 12.73 -2.45
N ALA A 492 8.42 12.30 -2.11
CA ALA A 492 8.80 12.12 -0.71
C ALA A 492 9.04 13.45 0.01
N GLN A 493 9.52 14.46 -0.70
CA GLN A 493 9.70 15.80 -0.14
C GLN A 493 8.33 16.44 0.09
N ASP A 494 7.45 16.29 -0.88
CA ASP A 494 6.11 16.88 -0.87
C ASP A 494 5.19 16.09 0.07
N GLY A 495 5.30 14.75 0.12
CA GLY A 495 4.64 13.92 1.14
C GLY A 495 4.99 14.30 2.58
N GLY A 496 6.11 14.98 2.80
CA GLY A 496 6.43 15.65 4.06
C GLY A 496 5.39 16.69 4.49
N HIS A 497 4.73 17.37 3.54
CA HIS A 497 3.67 18.32 3.86
C HIS A 497 2.42 17.66 4.47
N ALA A 498 2.14 16.40 4.13
CA ALA A 498 1.05 15.64 4.76
C ALA A 498 1.31 15.40 6.25
N LEU A 499 2.58 15.21 6.64
CA LEU A 499 2.97 15.05 8.06
C LEU A 499 2.72 16.33 8.85
N ASP A 500 3.02 17.47 8.26
CA ASP A 500 2.90 18.78 8.92
C ASP A 500 1.42 19.19 9.10
N ARG A 501 0.54 18.77 8.17
CA ARG A 501 -0.90 19.12 8.18
C ARG A 501 -1.75 18.20 9.06
N ARG A 502 -1.36 16.92 9.26
CA ARG A 502 -2.20 15.93 9.95
C ARG A 502 -2.51 16.34 11.39
N VAL A 503 -3.79 16.28 11.75
CA VAL A 503 -4.26 16.57 13.11
C VAL A 503 -3.69 15.56 14.10
N GLN A 504 -3.25 16.05 15.26
CA GLN A 504 -2.75 15.23 16.36
C GLN A 504 -3.89 14.88 17.30
N HIS A 505 -4.05 13.60 17.61
CA HIS A 505 -4.99 13.17 18.62
C HIS A 505 -4.38 13.34 20.01
N HIS A 506 -5.11 14.01 20.89
CA HIS A 506 -4.77 14.28 22.29
C HIS A 506 -5.64 13.41 23.21
N GLU A 507 -5.16 13.13 24.42
CA GLU A 507 -6.04 12.65 25.47
C GLU A 507 -7.09 13.73 25.73
N GLU A 508 -8.37 13.40 25.53
CA GLU A 508 -9.43 14.28 25.97
C GLU A 508 -9.30 14.46 27.50
N SER A 509 -8.95 15.66 27.92
CA SER A 509 -8.98 16.01 29.31
C SER A 509 -10.43 15.89 29.79
N THR A 510 -10.73 14.81 30.49
CA THR A 510 -11.96 14.64 31.25
C THR A 510 -11.96 15.65 32.39
N HIS A 511 -12.18 16.92 32.05
CA HIS A 511 -12.49 17.99 32.95
C HIS A 511 -13.52 18.92 32.30
N GLN A 512 -14.76 18.49 32.35
CA GLN A 512 -15.90 19.37 32.56
C GLN A 512 -16.97 18.62 33.34
#